data_b809aedabeb0d072c08dfbe87605565d
#
_entry.id   b809aedabeb0d072c08dfbe87605565d
#
_cell.length_a   1.000
_cell.length_b   1.000
_cell.length_c   1.000
_cell.angle_alpha   90.00
_cell.angle_beta   90.00
_cell.angle_gamma   90.00
#
_symmetry.space_group_name_H-M   'P 1'
#
loop_
_entity.id
_entity.type
_entity.pdbx_description
1 polymer ?
#
loop_
_entity_poly.entity_id
_entity_poly.type
_entity_poly.pdbx_seq_one_letter_code
_entity_poly.pdbx_strand_id
1 'polypeptide(L)'
;EKLLREIAGETEALSKNKCRAFWTVKNSSQINTDLVEEWIARDAPQEMEAGVWSRPGLFSWNRIDAGSELLADSVPENIRGRGADFGGGQGFLSREILQHCRHVEHMTLLEAEHRALPCIAQTLSGFENWDMKWADATKEGGSTLYDFIVMNPPFHVGRADAASLGQDFIRSAAKALRGSGQLWLVANRHLPYEEVLGECFKTFEMLEDSGGYKILRAEKPKRKR
;
A
#
# COMPACT_ATOMS: atom_id res chain seq x y z
N GLU A 1 -21.41 19.46 5.66
CA GLU A 1 -22.21 20.34 6.51
C GLU A 1 -23.31 19.57 7.24
N LYS A 2 -24.20 18.83 6.53
CA LYS A 2 -25.28 18.05 7.15
C LYS A 2 -24.76 17.11 8.25
N LEU A 3 -23.75 16.30 7.93
CA LEU A 3 -23.14 15.37 8.89
C LEU A 3 -22.53 16.09 10.10
N LEU A 4 -21.85 17.21 9.90
CA LEU A 4 -21.28 17.97 11.02
C LEU A 4 -22.38 18.50 11.94
N ARG A 5 -23.51 18.93 11.37
CA ARG A 5 -24.67 19.39 12.13
C ARG A 5 -25.32 18.27 12.94
N GLU A 6 -25.40 17.07 12.36
CA GLU A 6 -25.94 15.87 13.04
C GLU A 6 -25.06 15.45 14.23
N ILE A 7 -23.73 15.64 14.11
CA ILE A 7 -22.78 15.27 15.17
C ILE A 7 -22.66 16.35 16.24
N ALA A 8 -22.55 17.62 15.84
CA ALA A 8 -22.07 18.69 16.73
C ALA A 8 -23.03 19.88 16.85
N GLY A 9 -24.26 19.78 16.31
CA GLY A 9 -25.28 20.81 16.41
C GLY A 9 -25.10 21.92 15.39
N GLU A 10 -25.32 23.17 15.79
CA GLU A 10 -25.31 24.32 14.88
C GLU A 10 -23.97 24.48 14.16
N THR A 11 -24.05 24.79 12.87
CA THR A 11 -22.89 25.02 12.00
C THR A 11 -22.99 26.35 11.27
N GLU A 12 -21.90 27.05 11.20
CA GLU A 12 -21.72 28.20 10.35
C GLU A 12 -21.11 27.81 9.00
N ALA A 13 -21.35 28.59 7.96
CA ALA A 13 -20.80 28.33 6.63
C ALA A 13 -20.43 29.62 5.88
N LEU A 14 -19.39 29.54 5.09
CA LEU A 14 -18.92 30.60 4.18
C LEU A 14 -18.70 30.01 2.79
N SER A 15 -19.31 30.64 1.78
CA SER A 15 -19.08 30.27 0.38
C SER A 15 -18.29 31.36 -0.33
N LYS A 16 -17.12 31.02 -0.91
CA LYS A 16 -16.27 31.94 -1.67
C LYS A 16 -15.45 31.16 -2.69
N ASN A 17 -15.20 31.75 -3.87
CA ASN A 17 -14.36 31.17 -4.93
C ASN A 17 -14.77 29.75 -5.35
N LYS A 18 -16.07 29.46 -5.47
CA LYS A 18 -16.65 28.13 -5.77
C LYS A 18 -16.34 27.06 -4.71
N CYS A 19 -15.81 27.45 -3.55
CA CYS A 19 -15.61 26.60 -2.38
C CYS A 19 -16.59 26.95 -1.28
N ARG A 20 -16.92 25.97 -0.43
CA ARG A 20 -17.73 26.17 0.77
C ARG A 20 -16.97 25.62 1.98
N ALA A 21 -16.65 26.52 2.92
CA ALA A 21 -16.16 26.15 4.24
C ALA A 21 -17.35 26.10 5.21
N PHE A 22 -17.32 25.17 6.13
CA PHE A 22 -18.29 25.11 7.23
C PHE A 22 -17.60 24.64 8.49
N TRP A 23 -18.05 25.12 9.64
CA TRP A 23 -17.46 24.85 10.93
C TRP A 23 -18.49 24.92 12.03
N THR A 24 -18.13 24.42 13.20
CA THR A 24 -18.90 24.54 14.44
C THR A 24 -17.95 24.79 15.59
N VAL A 25 -18.45 25.39 16.66
CA VAL A 25 -17.73 25.49 17.92
C VAL A 25 -18.11 24.28 18.77
N LYS A 26 -17.09 23.58 19.28
CA LYS A 26 -17.31 22.40 20.12
C LYS A 26 -18.13 22.76 21.35
N ASN A 27 -19.31 22.18 21.46
CA ASN A 27 -20.15 22.24 22.64
C ASN A 27 -20.52 20.81 23.06
N SER A 28 -19.98 20.37 24.19
CA SER A 28 -20.14 18.98 24.65
C SER A 28 -21.62 18.58 24.87
N SER A 29 -22.51 19.54 25.18
CA SER A 29 -23.94 19.27 25.34
C SER A 29 -24.69 19.06 24.02
N GLN A 30 -24.08 19.42 22.89
CA GLN A 30 -24.68 19.29 21.56
C GLN A 30 -24.05 18.14 20.74
N ILE A 31 -23.04 17.46 21.29
CA ILE A 31 -22.45 16.33 20.60
C ILE A 31 -23.38 15.12 20.68
N ASN A 32 -23.73 14.58 19.53
CA ASN A 32 -24.45 13.32 19.41
C ASN A 32 -23.47 12.16 19.66
N THR A 33 -23.31 11.79 20.92
CA THR A 33 -22.38 10.75 21.36
C THR A 33 -22.69 9.40 20.74
N ASP A 34 -23.97 9.04 20.61
CA ASP A 34 -24.40 7.76 20.04
C ASP A 34 -23.95 7.63 18.57
N LEU A 35 -24.12 8.72 17.79
CA LEU A 35 -23.65 8.75 16.40
C LEU A 35 -22.12 8.68 16.29
N VAL A 36 -21.41 9.34 17.21
CA VAL A 36 -19.94 9.28 17.27
C VAL A 36 -19.48 7.86 17.58
N GLU A 37 -20.08 7.20 18.57
CA GLU A 37 -19.77 5.82 18.92
C GLU A 37 -20.08 4.84 17.78
N GLU A 38 -21.21 5.02 17.10
CA GLU A 38 -21.55 4.24 15.91
C GLU A 38 -20.48 4.38 14.81
N TRP A 39 -19.99 5.60 14.56
CA TRP A 39 -18.97 5.83 13.55
C TRP A 39 -17.61 5.26 13.95
N ILE A 40 -17.23 5.37 15.21
CA ILE A 40 -16.03 4.73 15.74
C ILE A 40 -16.11 3.21 15.56
N ALA A 41 -17.25 2.61 15.89
CA ALA A 41 -17.46 1.17 15.71
C ALA A 41 -17.37 0.73 14.23
N ARG A 42 -17.94 1.54 13.33
CA ARG A 42 -17.87 1.29 11.88
C ARG A 42 -16.47 1.46 11.29
N ASP A 43 -15.61 2.26 11.93
CA ASP A 43 -14.22 2.47 11.51
C ASP A 43 -13.27 1.37 12.07
N ALA A 44 -13.74 0.47 12.89
CA ALA A 44 -12.92 -0.62 13.43
C ALA A 44 -12.43 -1.56 12.32
N PRO A 45 -11.24 -2.16 12.45
CA PRO A 45 -10.79 -3.22 11.57
C PRO A 45 -11.80 -4.36 11.51
N GLN A 46 -12.05 -4.87 10.32
CA GLN A 46 -12.97 -5.97 10.05
C GLN A 46 -12.25 -7.03 9.20
N GLU A 47 -12.53 -8.28 9.48
CA GLU A 47 -12.07 -9.38 8.65
C GLU A 47 -12.83 -9.36 7.32
N MET A 48 -12.09 -9.39 6.24
CA MET A 48 -12.58 -9.60 4.88
C MET A 48 -12.45 -11.07 4.50
N GLU A 49 -12.64 -11.36 3.22
CA GLU A 49 -12.34 -12.68 2.66
C GLU A 49 -10.86 -13.06 2.82
N ALA A 50 -10.58 -14.35 2.78
CA ALA A 50 -9.23 -14.93 2.84
C ALA A 50 -8.42 -14.56 4.11
N GLY A 51 -9.05 -14.20 5.23
CA GLY A 51 -8.37 -13.86 6.47
C GLY A 51 -7.60 -12.53 6.43
N VAL A 52 -7.91 -11.66 5.49
CA VAL A 52 -7.36 -10.31 5.40
C VAL A 52 -8.21 -9.35 6.22
N TRP A 53 -7.57 -8.54 7.05
CA TRP A 53 -8.22 -7.51 7.84
C TRP A 53 -8.08 -6.15 7.20
N SER A 54 -9.15 -5.39 7.17
CA SER A 54 -9.17 -4.04 6.62
C SER A 54 -10.14 -3.14 7.38
N ARG A 55 -10.16 -1.85 7.02
CA ARG A 55 -11.10 -0.88 7.60
C ARG A 55 -11.49 0.17 6.58
N PRO A 56 -12.66 0.82 6.73
CA PRO A 56 -13.10 1.87 5.82
C PRO A 56 -12.05 2.96 5.61
N GLY A 57 -11.86 3.35 4.35
CA GLY A 57 -10.93 4.41 3.95
C GLY A 57 -9.52 3.95 3.62
N LEU A 58 -9.16 2.68 3.84
CA LEU A 58 -7.95 2.09 3.28
C LEU A 58 -8.14 1.76 1.79
N PHE A 59 -7.05 1.63 1.06
CA PHE A 59 -7.08 1.19 -0.33
C PHE A 59 -7.74 -0.19 -0.42
N SER A 60 -8.71 -0.33 -1.32
CA SER A 60 -9.47 -1.58 -1.54
C SER A 60 -10.03 -2.22 -0.25
N TRP A 61 -10.52 -1.39 0.68
CA TRP A 61 -10.85 -1.76 2.06
C TRP A 61 -11.93 -2.84 2.20
N ASN A 62 -12.76 -3.06 1.20
CA ASN A 62 -13.92 -3.97 1.22
C ASN A 62 -13.81 -5.15 0.22
N ARG A 63 -12.68 -5.31 -0.41
CA ARG A 63 -12.39 -6.42 -1.35
C ARG A 63 -10.88 -6.55 -1.55
N ILE A 64 -10.41 -7.69 -2.01
CA ILE A 64 -9.04 -7.83 -2.49
C ILE A 64 -8.88 -7.06 -3.81
N ASP A 65 -7.76 -6.39 -3.96
CA ASP A 65 -7.44 -5.67 -5.20
C ASP A 65 -6.98 -6.64 -6.29
N ALA A 66 -7.65 -6.62 -7.44
CA ALA A 66 -7.35 -7.53 -8.55
C ALA A 66 -5.90 -7.42 -9.07
N GLY A 67 -5.30 -6.22 -8.99
CA GLY A 67 -3.89 -6.06 -9.34
C GLY A 67 -2.97 -6.74 -8.34
N SER A 68 -3.30 -6.67 -7.05
CA SER A 68 -2.55 -7.36 -6.00
C SER A 68 -2.68 -8.87 -6.09
N GLU A 69 -3.88 -9.40 -6.42
CA GLU A 69 -4.08 -10.84 -6.69
C GLU A 69 -3.21 -11.29 -7.87
N LEU A 70 -3.28 -10.56 -8.99
CA LEU A 70 -2.49 -10.87 -10.18
C LEU A 70 -0.98 -10.87 -9.90
N LEU A 71 -0.51 -9.93 -9.06
CA LEU A 71 0.89 -9.89 -8.64
C LEU A 71 1.24 -11.10 -7.76
N ALA A 72 0.40 -11.44 -6.78
CA ALA A 72 0.63 -12.59 -5.90
C ALA A 72 0.76 -13.90 -6.69
N ASP A 73 -0.13 -14.11 -7.67
CA ASP A 73 -0.10 -15.28 -8.57
C ASP A 73 1.13 -15.32 -9.48
N SER A 74 1.73 -14.15 -9.78
CA SER A 74 2.91 -14.05 -10.65
C SER A 74 4.22 -14.27 -9.90
N VAL A 75 4.25 -14.12 -8.58
CA VAL A 75 5.46 -14.34 -7.76
C VAL A 75 5.70 -15.85 -7.64
N PRO A 76 6.87 -16.38 -8.03
CA PRO A 76 7.11 -17.81 -8.02
C PRO A 76 7.28 -18.35 -6.59
N GLU A 77 6.73 -19.52 -6.31
CA GLU A 77 6.80 -20.19 -4.98
C GLU A 77 8.25 -20.42 -4.48
N ASN A 78 9.23 -20.45 -5.39
CA ASN A 78 10.64 -20.66 -5.05
C ASN A 78 11.40 -19.35 -4.76
N ILE A 79 10.71 -18.22 -4.67
CA ILE A 79 11.33 -16.96 -4.19
C ILE A 79 11.85 -17.15 -2.78
N ARG A 80 12.98 -16.52 -2.45
CA ARG A 80 13.70 -16.84 -1.22
C ARG A 80 14.39 -15.65 -0.59
N GLY A 81 14.76 -15.81 0.69
CA GLY A 81 15.54 -14.86 1.47
C GLY A 81 14.67 -13.79 2.13
N ARG A 82 15.21 -12.62 2.32
CA ARG A 82 14.54 -11.49 2.98
C ARG A 82 13.80 -10.66 1.97
N GLY A 83 12.48 -10.58 2.12
CA GLY A 83 11.60 -9.77 1.27
C GLY A 83 11.17 -8.47 1.92
N ALA A 84 10.67 -7.54 1.10
CA ALA A 84 9.90 -6.41 1.58
C ALA A 84 8.65 -6.16 0.72
N ASP A 85 7.63 -5.57 1.35
CA ASP A 85 6.40 -5.10 0.73
C ASP A 85 6.33 -3.58 0.85
N PHE A 86 6.52 -2.89 -0.26
CA PHE A 86 6.56 -1.43 -0.30
C PHE A 86 5.15 -0.87 -0.56
N GLY A 87 4.56 -0.25 0.47
CA GLY A 87 3.16 0.12 0.49
C GLY A 87 2.29 -1.09 0.84
N GLY A 88 2.57 -1.73 1.97
CA GLY A 88 1.97 -3.00 2.38
C GLY A 88 0.45 -3.00 2.53
N GLY A 89 -0.21 -1.82 2.58
CA GLY A 89 -1.66 -1.69 2.68
C GLY A 89 -2.21 -2.44 3.89
N GLN A 90 -3.09 -3.40 3.65
CA GLN A 90 -3.64 -4.30 4.67
C GLN A 90 -2.87 -5.63 4.81
N GLY A 91 -1.72 -5.78 4.15
CA GLY A 91 -0.84 -6.94 4.29
C GLY A 91 -1.16 -8.12 3.37
N PHE A 92 -2.05 -7.96 2.39
CA PHE A 92 -2.48 -9.04 1.48
C PHE A 92 -1.30 -9.69 0.73
N LEU A 93 -0.47 -8.90 0.03
CA LEU A 93 0.68 -9.44 -0.74
C LEU A 93 1.65 -10.21 0.17
N SER A 94 2.01 -9.63 1.31
CA SER A 94 2.90 -10.27 2.28
C SER A 94 2.32 -11.57 2.81
N ARG A 95 1.00 -11.61 3.07
CA ARG A 95 0.31 -12.81 3.51
C ARG A 95 0.38 -13.93 2.48
N GLU A 96 0.05 -13.64 1.21
CA GLU A 96 0.10 -14.62 0.12
C GLU A 96 1.52 -15.16 -0.08
N ILE A 97 2.52 -14.29 -0.04
CA ILE A 97 3.93 -14.69 -0.15
C ILE A 97 4.35 -15.58 1.03
N LEU A 98 4.04 -15.21 2.27
CA LEU A 98 4.38 -16.01 3.45
C LEU A 98 3.66 -17.36 3.48
N GLN A 99 2.45 -17.43 2.91
CA GLN A 99 1.66 -18.67 2.85
C GLN A 99 2.19 -19.63 1.78
N HIS A 100 2.61 -19.13 0.63
CA HIS A 100 2.93 -19.96 -0.54
C HIS A 100 4.44 -20.13 -0.78
N CYS A 101 5.28 -19.21 -0.30
CA CYS A 101 6.72 -19.19 -0.58
C CYS A 101 7.54 -19.66 0.63
N ARG A 102 7.75 -20.95 0.76
CA ARG A 102 8.39 -21.59 1.93
C ARG A 102 9.84 -21.22 2.18
N HIS A 103 10.52 -20.60 1.22
CA HIS A 103 11.93 -20.19 1.31
C HIS A 103 12.10 -18.72 1.68
N VAL A 104 11.01 -18.01 1.98
CA VAL A 104 11.04 -16.65 2.49
C VAL A 104 11.44 -16.69 3.97
N GLU A 105 12.58 -16.07 4.26
CA GLU A 105 13.12 -16.04 5.61
C GLU A 105 12.44 -14.97 6.47
N HIS A 106 12.09 -13.85 5.87
CA HIS A 106 11.47 -12.72 6.57
C HIS A 106 10.85 -11.74 5.57
N MET A 107 9.69 -11.15 5.96
CA MET A 107 9.03 -10.07 5.23
C MET A 107 8.99 -8.79 6.06
N THR A 108 9.44 -7.67 5.50
CA THR A 108 9.30 -6.34 6.11
C THR A 108 8.28 -5.52 5.33
N LEU A 109 7.19 -5.10 5.98
CA LEU A 109 6.20 -4.24 5.36
C LEU A 109 6.48 -2.76 5.67
N LEU A 110 6.50 -1.92 4.65
CA LEU A 110 6.63 -0.47 4.77
C LEU A 110 5.29 0.15 4.40
N GLU A 111 4.64 0.82 5.36
CA GLU A 111 3.32 1.42 5.14
C GLU A 111 3.24 2.83 5.72
N ALA A 112 2.78 3.78 4.93
CA ALA A 112 2.66 5.18 5.31
C ALA A 112 1.33 5.53 5.99
N GLU A 113 0.26 4.78 5.71
CA GLU A 113 -1.05 4.96 6.33
C GLU A 113 -1.08 4.27 7.71
N HIS A 114 -0.99 5.06 8.77
CA HIS A 114 -0.95 4.54 10.14
C HIS A 114 -2.16 3.66 10.50
N ARG A 115 -3.34 3.94 9.94
CA ARG A 115 -4.56 3.16 10.21
C ARG A 115 -4.52 1.75 9.60
N ALA A 116 -3.60 1.49 8.67
CA ALA A 116 -3.39 0.16 8.08
C ALA A 116 -2.61 -0.76 9.03
N LEU A 117 -1.77 -0.23 9.90
CA LEU A 117 -0.88 -1.04 10.75
C LEU A 117 -1.62 -2.06 11.63
N PRO A 118 -2.73 -1.71 12.33
CA PRO A 118 -3.52 -2.70 13.06
C PRO A 118 -4.11 -3.79 12.14
N CYS A 119 -4.48 -3.44 10.90
CA CYS A 119 -4.99 -4.41 9.92
C CYS A 119 -3.90 -5.37 9.47
N ILE A 120 -2.69 -4.88 9.19
CA ILE A 120 -1.51 -5.72 8.89
C ILE A 120 -1.27 -6.70 10.04
N ALA A 121 -1.26 -6.23 11.29
CA ALA A 121 -1.01 -7.06 12.45
C ALA A 121 -2.03 -8.21 12.59
N GLN A 122 -3.31 -7.95 12.28
CA GLN A 122 -4.35 -8.97 12.26
C GLN A 122 -4.18 -9.93 11.07
N THR A 123 -3.97 -9.40 9.86
CA THR A 123 -3.80 -10.17 8.62
C THR A 123 -2.65 -11.17 8.73
N LEU A 124 -1.55 -10.77 9.36
CA LEU A 124 -0.33 -11.57 9.49
C LEU A 124 -0.18 -12.26 10.85
N SER A 125 -1.20 -12.25 11.71
CA SER A 125 -1.13 -12.81 13.06
C SER A 125 -0.77 -14.31 13.14
N GLY A 126 -0.98 -15.06 12.05
CA GLY A 126 -0.62 -16.48 11.92
C GLY A 126 0.82 -16.75 11.49
N PHE A 127 1.63 -15.72 11.25
CA PHE A 127 3.01 -15.83 10.78
C PHE A 127 3.96 -15.21 11.81
N GLU A 128 5.19 -15.74 11.90
CA GLU A 128 6.21 -15.26 12.86
C GLU A 128 7.37 -14.52 12.20
N ASN A 129 7.57 -14.72 10.90
CA ASN A 129 8.74 -14.22 10.17
C ASN A 129 8.47 -12.92 9.40
N TRP A 130 7.90 -11.95 10.08
CA TRP A 130 7.63 -10.62 9.49
C TRP A 130 7.77 -9.49 10.51
N ASP A 131 7.97 -8.28 10.00
CA ASP A 131 7.84 -7.03 10.75
C ASP A 131 7.20 -5.94 9.88
N MET A 132 6.79 -4.85 10.49
CA MET A 132 6.26 -3.69 9.78
C MET A 132 6.87 -2.40 10.29
N LYS A 133 6.95 -1.40 9.41
CA LYS A 133 7.40 -0.06 9.71
C LYS A 133 6.38 0.96 9.24
N TRP A 134 6.01 1.87 10.12
CA TRP A 134 5.29 3.07 9.70
C TRP A 134 6.27 4.00 9.01
N ALA A 135 6.32 3.96 7.69
CA ALA A 135 7.35 4.63 6.91
C ALA A 135 6.89 4.97 5.49
N ASP A 136 7.48 6.02 4.95
CA ASP A 136 7.36 6.37 3.54
C ASP A 136 8.37 5.52 2.73
N ALA A 137 7.88 4.50 2.04
CA ALA A 137 8.71 3.59 1.27
C ALA A 137 9.55 4.28 0.19
N THR A 138 9.19 5.48 -0.25
CA THR A 138 10.00 6.25 -1.21
C THR A 138 11.31 6.79 -0.61
N LYS A 139 11.42 6.83 0.72
CA LYS A 139 12.56 7.40 1.46
C LYS A 139 13.42 6.36 2.19
N GLU A 140 12.88 5.17 2.42
CA GLU A 140 13.53 4.12 3.22
C GLU A 140 14.58 3.29 2.47
N GLY A 141 14.83 3.59 1.20
CA GLY A 141 15.76 2.82 0.38
C GLY A 141 17.22 2.92 0.82
N GLY A 142 17.80 1.83 1.35
CA GLY A 142 19.24 1.68 1.49
C GLY A 142 19.80 1.34 2.87
N SER A 143 19.03 1.40 3.95
CA SER A 143 19.48 0.98 5.29
C SER A 143 19.43 -0.53 5.48
N THR A 144 18.49 -1.21 4.82
CA THR A 144 18.34 -2.68 4.80
C THR A 144 18.37 -3.15 3.35
N LEU A 145 19.07 -4.26 3.08
CA LEU A 145 19.12 -4.85 1.75
C LEU A 145 18.28 -6.11 1.69
N TYR A 146 17.33 -6.13 0.75
CA TYR A 146 16.40 -7.23 0.52
C TYR A 146 16.83 -8.10 -0.67
N ASP A 147 16.46 -9.36 -0.65
CA ASP A 147 16.64 -10.29 -1.76
C ASP A 147 15.55 -10.10 -2.81
N PHE A 148 14.35 -9.70 -2.38
CA PHE A 148 13.27 -9.30 -3.27
C PHE A 148 12.39 -8.21 -2.64
N ILE A 149 11.71 -7.45 -3.49
CA ILE A 149 10.69 -6.49 -3.09
C ILE A 149 9.46 -6.73 -3.95
N VAL A 150 8.28 -6.72 -3.31
CA VAL A 150 6.99 -6.68 -3.98
C VAL A 150 6.35 -5.33 -3.74
N MET A 151 5.54 -4.83 -4.68
CA MET A 151 4.78 -3.61 -4.47
C MET A 151 3.59 -3.45 -5.43
N ASN A 152 2.52 -2.86 -4.90
CA ASN A 152 1.42 -2.28 -5.67
C ASN A 152 1.39 -0.78 -5.37
N PRO A 153 2.21 0.04 -6.05
CA PRO A 153 2.37 1.45 -5.73
C PRO A 153 1.05 2.22 -5.87
N PRO A 154 0.77 3.23 -5.02
CA PRO A 154 -0.46 4.00 -5.10
C PRO A 154 -0.55 4.79 -6.42
N PHE A 155 -1.71 4.73 -7.09
CA PHE A 155 -1.96 5.35 -8.40
C PHE A 155 -3.19 6.28 -8.43
N HIS A 156 -3.76 6.60 -7.27
CA HIS A 156 -4.99 7.41 -7.15
C HIS A 156 -4.76 8.91 -6.89
N VAL A 157 -3.52 9.35 -6.74
CA VAL A 157 -3.18 10.77 -6.56
C VAL A 157 -3.00 11.39 -7.94
N GLY A 158 -3.88 12.25 -8.43
CA GLY A 158 -3.84 12.96 -9.73
C GLY A 158 -2.95 12.35 -10.84
N ARG A 159 -3.34 12.35 -12.09
CA ARG A 159 -2.66 11.52 -13.13
C ARG A 159 -1.14 11.72 -13.25
N ALA A 160 -0.65 12.95 -13.08
CA ALA A 160 0.78 13.26 -13.16
C ALA A 160 1.53 12.86 -11.88
N ASP A 161 0.91 13.10 -10.72
CA ASP A 161 1.51 12.83 -9.41
C ASP A 161 1.59 11.32 -9.11
N ALA A 162 0.61 10.54 -9.58
CA ALA A 162 0.60 9.08 -9.42
C ALA A 162 1.74 8.39 -10.17
N ALA A 163 2.04 8.83 -11.41
CA ALA A 163 3.15 8.26 -12.16
C ALA A 163 4.50 8.58 -11.51
N SER A 164 4.71 9.81 -11.04
CA SER A 164 5.95 10.21 -10.36
C SER A 164 6.15 9.48 -9.05
N LEU A 165 5.09 9.31 -8.24
CA LEU A 165 5.15 8.58 -6.99
C LEU A 165 5.56 7.11 -7.19
N GLY A 166 4.93 6.41 -8.16
CA GLY A 166 5.31 5.03 -8.48
C GLY A 166 6.75 4.91 -8.99
N GLN A 167 7.25 5.89 -9.76
CA GLN A 167 8.65 5.95 -10.15
C GLN A 167 9.58 6.13 -8.94
N ASP A 168 9.20 6.92 -7.93
CA ASP A 168 9.98 7.07 -6.70
C ASP A 168 10.00 5.79 -5.87
N PHE A 169 8.90 5.02 -5.83
CA PHE A 169 8.88 3.68 -5.26
C PHE A 169 9.90 2.76 -5.97
N ILE A 170 9.93 2.75 -7.31
CA ILE A 170 10.89 1.95 -8.09
C ILE A 170 12.34 2.34 -7.79
N ARG A 171 12.64 3.65 -7.74
CA ARG A 171 13.98 4.15 -7.40
C ARG A 171 14.41 3.76 -5.98
N SER A 172 13.47 3.84 -5.02
CA SER A 172 13.71 3.43 -3.64
C SER A 172 13.95 1.92 -3.54
N ALA A 173 13.11 1.11 -4.18
CA ALA A 173 13.27 -0.34 -4.23
C ALA A 173 14.63 -0.75 -4.82
N ALA A 174 15.07 -0.12 -5.90
CA ALA A 174 16.37 -0.39 -6.49
C ALA A 174 17.55 -0.12 -5.53
N LYS A 175 17.43 0.88 -4.65
CA LYS A 175 18.43 1.17 -3.61
C LYS A 175 18.41 0.14 -2.48
N ALA A 176 17.22 -0.35 -2.11
CA ALA A 176 17.01 -1.28 -1.02
C ALA A 176 17.26 -2.76 -1.38
N LEU A 177 17.35 -3.09 -2.65
CA LEU A 177 17.65 -4.45 -3.11
C LEU A 177 19.15 -4.77 -3.05
N ARG A 178 19.48 -6.03 -2.79
CA ARG A 178 20.84 -6.57 -3.00
C ARG A 178 21.22 -6.57 -4.47
N GLY A 179 22.51 -6.74 -4.80
CA GLY A 179 23.01 -6.71 -6.19
C GLY A 179 22.41 -7.78 -7.10
N SER A 180 21.93 -8.90 -6.54
CA SER A 180 21.18 -9.96 -7.24
C SER A 180 19.67 -9.89 -7.00
N GLY A 181 19.20 -8.86 -6.30
CA GLY A 181 17.82 -8.76 -5.86
C GLY A 181 16.83 -8.52 -7.00
N GLN A 182 15.56 -8.84 -6.72
CA GLN A 182 14.45 -8.77 -7.66
C GLN A 182 13.37 -7.82 -7.18
N LEU A 183 12.81 -7.05 -8.10
CA LEU A 183 11.60 -6.25 -7.89
C LEU A 183 10.44 -6.89 -8.64
N TRP A 184 9.32 -7.05 -7.97
CA TRP A 184 8.04 -7.51 -8.51
C TRP A 184 7.01 -6.42 -8.28
N LEU A 185 6.40 -5.91 -9.32
CA LEU A 185 5.40 -4.85 -9.17
C LEU A 185 4.22 -5.04 -10.12
N VAL A 186 3.05 -4.63 -9.64
CA VAL A 186 1.87 -4.43 -10.46
C VAL A 186 1.67 -2.94 -10.74
N ALA A 187 1.20 -2.63 -11.91
CA ALA A 187 0.84 -1.27 -12.31
C ALA A 187 -0.36 -1.29 -13.26
N ASN A 188 -1.12 -0.20 -13.28
CA ASN A 188 -2.07 0.01 -14.37
C ASN A 188 -1.31 0.07 -15.72
N ARG A 189 -1.90 -0.54 -16.76
CA ARG A 189 -1.29 -0.69 -18.10
C ARG A 189 -0.70 0.61 -18.66
N HIS A 190 -1.36 1.75 -18.44
CA HIS A 190 -0.98 3.04 -19.00
C HIS A 190 0.13 3.78 -18.25
N LEU A 191 0.56 3.28 -17.08
CA LEU A 191 1.61 3.93 -16.29
C LEU A 191 3.00 3.64 -16.88
N PRO A 192 3.80 4.67 -17.22
CA PRO A 192 5.06 4.50 -17.95
C PRO A 192 6.22 4.19 -16.98
N TYR A 193 6.26 2.96 -16.44
CA TYR A 193 7.31 2.55 -15.51
C TYR A 193 8.54 1.92 -16.18
N GLU A 194 8.45 1.56 -17.46
CA GLU A 194 9.51 0.89 -18.22
C GLU A 194 10.79 1.73 -18.29
N GLU A 195 10.66 3.06 -18.46
CA GLU A 195 11.80 3.97 -18.53
C GLU A 195 12.58 3.95 -17.20
N VAL A 196 11.91 4.18 -16.08
CA VAL A 196 12.58 4.19 -14.75
C VAL A 196 13.14 2.80 -14.37
N LEU A 197 12.47 1.73 -14.78
CA LEU A 197 13.01 0.37 -14.60
C LEU A 197 14.30 0.19 -15.40
N GLY A 198 14.34 0.64 -16.65
CA GLY A 198 15.55 0.64 -17.47
C GLY A 198 16.68 1.51 -16.91
N GLU A 199 16.36 2.63 -16.23
CA GLU A 199 17.35 3.44 -15.51
C GLU A 199 17.94 2.71 -14.31
N CYS A 200 17.09 2.03 -13.52
CA CYS A 200 17.42 1.50 -12.20
C CYS A 200 17.93 0.06 -12.23
N PHE A 201 17.54 -0.76 -13.19
CA PHE A 201 17.84 -2.19 -13.24
C PHE A 201 18.60 -2.59 -14.51
N LYS A 202 19.34 -3.70 -14.45
CA LYS A 202 20.06 -4.23 -15.63
C LYS A 202 19.11 -4.90 -16.61
N THR A 203 18.11 -5.60 -16.06
CA THR A 203 17.08 -6.29 -16.84
C THR A 203 15.71 -6.06 -16.21
N PHE A 204 14.70 -5.95 -17.05
CA PHE A 204 13.29 -6.01 -16.65
C PHE A 204 12.48 -6.65 -17.77
N GLU A 205 11.35 -7.21 -17.39
CA GLU A 205 10.42 -7.82 -18.33
C GLU A 205 8.96 -7.60 -17.85
N MET A 206 8.04 -7.60 -18.78
CA MET A 206 6.62 -7.64 -18.51
C MET A 206 6.17 -9.10 -18.60
N LEU A 207 5.70 -9.65 -17.47
CA LEU A 207 5.29 -11.04 -17.36
C LEU A 207 3.85 -11.24 -17.78
N GLU A 208 3.01 -10.25 -17.49
CA GLU A 208 1.58 -10.31 -17.78
C GLU A 208 1.02 -8.93 -18.10
N ASP A 209 0.00 -8.90 -18.98
CA ASP A 209 -0.77 -7.72 -19.35
C ASP A 209 -2.25 -8.14 -19.45
N SER A 210 -2.95 -8.07 -18.33
CA SER A 210 -4.33 -8.58 -18.19
C SER A 210 -5.18 -7.66 -17.31
N GLY A 211 -6.50 -7.63 -17.56
CA GLY A 211 -7.44 -6.91 -16.71
C GLY A 211 -7.22 -5.40 -16.55
N GLY A 212 -6.42 -4.77 -17.43
CA GLY A 212 -6.02 -3.35 -17.31
C GLY A 212 -4.76 -3.14 -16.45
N TYR A 213 -4.17 -4.21 -15.95
CA TYR A 213 -2.93 -4.23 -15.19
C TYR A 213 -1.79 -4.84 -16.00
N LYS A 214 -0.57 -4.54 -15.60
CA LYS A 214 0.65 -5.21 -16.06
C LYS A 214 1.51 -5.61 -14.87
N ILE A 215 2.09 -6.81 -14.94
CA ILE A 215 3.08 -7.29 -13.98
C ILE A 215 4.47 -7.09 -14.57
N LEU A 216 5.31 -6.41 -13.82
CA LEU A 216 6.69 -6.13 -14.21
C LEU A 216 7.64 -6.78 -13.20
N ARG A 217 8.65 -7.49 -13.72
CA ARG A 217 9.77 -8.01 -12.93
C ARG A 217 11.05 -7.30 -13.35
N ALA A 218 11.85 -6.85 -12.38
CA ALA A 218 13.15 -6.26 -12.66
C ALA A 218 14.24 -6.87 -11.77
N GLU A 219 15.44 -7.00 -12.29
CA GLU A 219 16.55 -7.69 -11.62
C GLU A 219 17.86 -6.91 -11.72
N LYS A 220 18.73 -7.19 -10.74
CA LYS A 220 20.10 -6.67 -10.71
C LYS A 220 20.13 -5.14 -10.73
N PRO A 221 19.75 -4.51 -9.59
CA PRO A 221 19.73 -3.06 -9.50
C PRO A 221 21.10 -2.46 -9.84
N LYS A 222 21.09 -1.38 -10.61
CA LYS A 222 22.29 -0.62 -10.98
C LYS A 222 22.75 0.20 -9.79
N ARG A 223 24.00 0.04 -9.36
CA ARG A 223 24.61 0.91 -8.34
C ARG A 223 25.17 2.16 -9.02
N LYS A 224 24.70 3.34 -8.59
CA LYS A 224 25.41 4.57 -8.96
C LYS A 224 26.80 4.52 -8.31
N ARG A 225 27.84 4.68 -9.11
CA ARG A 225 29.22 4.86 -8.64
C ARG A 225 29.35 6.21 -7.93
#